data_b969e955d5cc641f51987ac5cb12a821
#
_entry.id   b969e955d5cc641f51987ac5cb12a821
#
_cell.length_a   1.000
_cell.length_b   1.000
_cell.length_c   1.000
_cell.angle_alpha   90.00
_cell.angle_beta   90.00
_cell.angle_gamma   90.00
#
_symmetry.space_group_name_H-M   'P 1'
#
loop_
_entity.id
_entity.type
_entity.pdbx_description
1 polymer ?
#
loop_
_entity_poly.entity_id
_entity_poly.type
_entity_poly.pdbx_seq_one_letter_code
_entity_poly.pdbx_strand_id
1 'polypeptide(L)'
;FSKHFCVFLPFTASRAVRRSIRAFLQATHHEVIHMSIDSLKVINEHKRGENDTGSPEVQVALLTARIEQLTEHFKAHKQDHHSRRGLLMMVNRRRSLLDYLHQKDAERYKALIQKLGLRR
;
A
#
# COMPACT_ATOMS: atom_id res chain seq x y z
N PHE A 1 -10.51 50.28 32.02
CA PHE A 1 -9.22 50.70 31.46
C PHE A 1 -8.43 49.50 30.97
N SER A 2 -8.29 49.47 29.66
CA SER A 2 -7.48 48.55 28.87
C SER A 2 -6.05 48.38 29.34
N LYS A 3 -5.49 47.19 29.23
CA LYS A 3 -4.13 46.98 28.71
C LYS A 3 -4.03 45.58 28.08
N HIS A 4 -4.07 45.59 26.77
CA HIS A 4 -3.61 44.49 25.94
C HIS A 4 -2.14 44.17 26.26
N PHE A 5 -1.87 42.98 26.73
CA PHE A 5 -0.52 42.46 26.85
C PHE A 5 -0.29 41.47 25.69
N CYS A 6 0.08 42.03 24.55
CA CYS A 6 0.65 41.23 23.46
C CYS A 6 2.03 40.74 23.91
N VAL A 7 2.10 39.49 24.34
CA VAL A 7 3.37 38.81 24.52
C VAL A 7 3.89 38.37 23.14
N PHE A 8 4.73 39.22 22.60
CA PHE A 8 5.55 38.93 21.43
C PHE A 8 6.63 37.92 21.86
N LEU A 9 6.42 36.63 21.66
CA LEU A 9 7.44 35.60 21.88
C LEU A 9 8.49 35.73 20.76
N PRO A 10 9.76 35.98 21.08
CA PRO A 10 10.82 35.96 20.06
C PRO A 10 11.01 34.53 19.54
N PHE A 11 10.81 34.38 18.24
CA PHE A 11 11.04 33.16 17.48
C PHE A 11 12.54 32.90 17.34
N THR A 12 13.19 32.50 18.43
CA THR A 12 14.56 31.97 18.44
C THR A 12 14.52 30.49 18.83
N ALA A 13 13.85 29.70 18.00
CA ALA A 13 13.97 28.24 18.13
C ALA A 13 15.45 27.86 17.89
N SER A 14 16.10 27.36 18.94
CA SER A 14 17.49 26.92 18.94
C SER A 14 17.72 25.94 17.78
N ARG A 15 18.94 25.96 17.20
CA ARG A 15 19.33 25.03 16.11
C ARG A 15 19.10 23.56 16.47
N ALA A 16 19.17 23.22 17.75
CA ALA A 16 18.90 21.88 18.27
C ALA A 16 17.42 21.47 18.09
N VAL A 17 16.49 22.37 18.40
CA VAL A 17 15.04 22.13 18.24
C VAL A 17 14.68 21.95 16.76
N ARG A 18 15.25 22.76 15.87
CA ARG A 18 15.03 22.62 14.41
C ARG A 18 15.59 21.31 13.87
N ARG A 19 16.70 20.82 14.40
CA ARG A 19 17.27 19.50 14.02
C ARG A 19 16.37 18.35 14.51
N SER A 20 15.85 18.43 15.74
CA SER A 20 14.95 17.44 16.30
C SER A 20 13.62 17.34 15.52
N ILE A 21 13.03 18.50 15.18
CA ILE A 21 11.80 18.56 14.37
C ILE A 21 12.04 18.02 12.96
N ARG A 22 13.21 18.32 12.35
CA ARG A 22 13.56 17.81 11.01
C ARG A 22 13.78 16.31 11.04
N ALA A 23 14.44 15.77 12.08
CA ALA A 23 14.64 14.33 12.27
C ALA A 23 13.28 13.62 12.50
N PHE A 24 12.37 14.22 13.28
CA PHE A 24 11.04 13.68 13.51
C PHE A 24 10.18 13.67 12.23
N LEU A 25 10.21 14.75 11.45
CA LEU A 25 9.53 14.85 10.16
C LEU A 25 10.13 13.89 9.11
N GLN A 26 11.43 13.63 9.16
CA GLN A 26 12.08 12.65 8.27
C GLN A 26 11.73 11.21 8.67
N ALA A 27 11.65 10.90 9.97
CA ALA A 27 11.22 9.59 10.46
C ALA A 27 9.76 9.28 10.07
N THR A 28 8.85 10.25 10.21
CA THR A 28 7.44 10.07 9.80
C THR A 28 7.29 9.96 8.29
N HIS A 29 8.14 10.64 7.49
CA HIS A 29 8.13 10.50 6.03
C HIS A 29 8.62 9.12 5.57
N HIS A 30 9.57 8.52 6.29
CA HIS A 30 10.09 7.18 5.98
C HIS A 30 9.05 6.08 6.27
N GLU A 31 8.24 6.22 7.32
CA GLU A 31 7.16 5.26 7.62
C GLU A 31 6.00 5.33 6.63
N VAL A 32 5.67 6.53 6.14
CA VAL A 32 4.60 6.69 5.13
C VAL A 32 5.03 6.12 3.77
N ILE A 33 6.32 6.17 3.41
CA ILE A 33 6.83 5.61 2.16
C ILE A 33 6.79 4.07 2.18
N HIS A 34 6.89 3.43 3.34
CA HIS A 34 6.82 1.97 3.46
C HIS A 34 5.40 1.40 3.25
N MET A 35 4.35 2.23 3.26
CA MET A 35 2.97 1.81 2.93
C MET A 35 2.63 1.89 1.44
N SER A 36 3.51 2.41 0.59
CA SER A 36 3.27 2.43 -0.85
C SER A 36 3.85 1.16 -1.49
N ILE A 37 2.96 0.35 -2.09
CA ILE A 37 3.41 -0.75 -2.96
C ILE A 37 4.18 -0.13 -4.12
N ASP A 38 5.37 -0.64 -4.41
CA ASP A 38 6.07 -0.35 -5.66
C ASP A 38 5.31 -0.99 -6.83
N SER A 39 4.15 -0.40 -7.17
CA SER A 39 3.25 -0.92 -8.20
C SER A 39 3.98 -1.15 -9.53
N LEU A 40 4.95 -0.30 -9.85
CA LEU A 40 5.76 -0.44 -11.06
C LEU A 40 6.61 -1.71 -11.06
N LYS A 41 7.18 -2.11 -9.92
CA LYS A 41 7.96 -3.37 -9.81
C LYS A 41 7.05 -4.55 -10.05
N VAL A 42 5.90 -4.60 -9.36
CA VAL A 42 4.92 -5.69 -9.52
C VAL A 42 4.42 -5.78 -10.96
N ILE A 43 4.13 -4.65 -11.61
CA ILE A 43 3.72 -4.61 -13.01
C ILE A 43 4.84 -5.17 -13.90
N ASN A 44 6.08 -4.73 -13.73
CA ASN A 44 7.21 -5.16 -14.54
C ASN A 44 7.51 -6.66 -14.42
N GLU A 45 7.27 -7.26 -13.26
CA GLU A 45 7.46 -8.69 -13.01
C GLU A 45 6.37 -9.57 -13.65
N HIS A 46 5.16 -9.04 -13.80
CA HIS A 46 4.00 -9.81 -14.24
C HIS A 46 3.45 -9.39 -15.60
N LYS A 47 3.99 -8.33 -16.22
CA LYS A 47 3.58 -7.87 -17.55
C LYS A 47 3.89 -8.91 -18.63
N ARG A 48 3.04 -9.00 -19.65
CA ARG A 48 3.20 -9.87 -20.83
C ARG A 48 3.85 -9.14 -22.01
N GLY A 49 3.78 -7.83 -22.02
CA GLY A 49 4.34 -6.97 -23.07
C GLY A 49 4.82 -5.65 -22.50
N GLU A 50 5.49 -4.84 -23.31
CA GLU A 50 6.09 -3.59 -22.83
C GLU A 50 5.07 -2.60 -22.25
N ASN A 51 3.87 -2.53 -22.84
CA ASN A 51 2.80 -1.59 -22.46
C ASN A 51 1.66 -2.29 -21.67
N ASP A 52 1.87 -3.53 -21.20
CA ASP A 52 0.84 -4.28 -20.49
C ASP A 52 0.80 -3.91 -19.00
N THR A 53 -0.20 -3.14 -18.63
CA THR A 53 -0.48 -2.75 -17.25
C THR A 53 -1.83 -3.26 -16.74
N GLY A 54 -2.64 -3.87 -17.61
CA GLY A 54 -4.04 -4.19 -17.35
C GLY A 54 -4.41 -5.67 -17.49
N SER A 55 -3.46 -6.55 -17.80
CA SER A 55 -3.74 -8.00 -17.89
C SER A 55 -4.24 -8.57 -16.56
N PRO A 56 -5.05 -9.62 -16.58
CA PRO A 56 -5.55 -10.25 -15.37
C PRO A 56 -4.41 -10.71 -14.46
N GLU A 57 -3.27 -11.11 -14.98
CA GLU A 57 -2.08 -11.50 -14.23
C GLU A 57 -1.52 -10.32 -13.42
N VAL A 58 -1.34 -9.17 -14.05
CA VAL A 58 -0.86 -7.95 -13.40
C VAL A 58 -1.85 -7.48 -12.35
N GLN A 59 -3.15 -7.49 -12.65
CA GLN A 59 -4.19 -7.09 -11.68
C GLN A 59 -4.23 -8.03 -10.47
N VAL A 60 -4.12 -9.34 -10.66
CA VAL A 60 -4.07 -10.32 -9.56
C VAL A 60 -2.82 -10.10 -8.69
N ALA A 61 -1.67 -9.85 -9.30
CA ALA A 61 -0.42 -9.58 -8.58
C ALA A 61 -0.51 -8.30 -7.73
N LEU A 62 -1.04 -7.21 -8.28
CA LEU A 62 -1.26 -5.95 -7.56
C LEU A 62 -2.25 -6.13 -6.40
N LEU A 63 -3.35 -6.86 -6.61
CA LEU A 63 -4.31 -7.15 -5.54
C LEU A 63 -3.69 -7.99 -4.44
N THR A 64 -2.85 -8.97 -4.78
CA THR A 64 -2.15 -9.81 -3.80
C THR A 64 -1.23 -8.99 -2.93
N ALA A 65 -0.37 -8.15 -3.52
CA ALA A 65 0.51 -7.26 -2.78
C ALA A 65 -0.29 -6.29 -1.87
N ARG A 66 -1.43 -5.77 -2.33
CA ARG A 66 -2.29 -4.90 -1.54
C ARG A 66 -2.95 -5.62 -0.37
N ILE A 67 -3.39 -6.86 -0.56
CA ILE A 67 -3.97 -7.71 0.48
C ILE A 67 -2.94 -8.01 1.57
N GLU A 68 -1.71 -8.30 1.21
CA GLU A 68 -0.61 -8.54 2.15
C GLU A 68 -0.33 -7.31 3.02
N GLN A 69 -0.22 -6.13 2.43
CA GLN A 69 -0.05 -4.87 3.17
C GLN A 69 -1.20 -4.62 4.15
N LEU A 70 -2.45 -4.78 3.71
CA LEU A 70 -3.59 -4.60 4.59
C LEU A 70 -3.65 -5.65 5.69
N THR A 71 -3.20 -6.86 5.43
CA THR A 71 -3.11 -7.91 6.45
C THR A 71 -2.12 -7.53 7.55
N GLU A 72 -1.00 -6.92 7.21
CA GLU A 72 -0.06 -6.38 8.19
C GLU A 72 -0.63 -5.18 8.96
N HIS A 73 -1.31 -4.28 8.25
CA HIS A 73 -2.02 -3.16 8.88
C HIS A 73 -3.00 -3.63 9.96
N PHE A 74 -3.72 -4.72 9.74
CA PHE A 74 -4.66 -5.27 10.74
C PHE A 74 -4.00 -5.91 11.96
N LYS A 75 -2.73 -6.27 11.89
CA LYS A 75 -1.99 -6.72 13.08
C LYS A 75 -1.85 -5.57 14.09
N ALA A 76 -1.61 -4.35 13.59
CA ALA A 76 -1.50 -3.14 14.39
C ALA A 76 -2.87 -2.51 14.72
N HIS A 77 -3.81 -2.51 13.78
CA HIS A 77 -5.10 -1.82 13.86
C HIS A 77 -6.29 -2.78 13.78
N LYS A 78 -6.51 -3.55 14.84
CA LYS A 78 -7.55 -4.60 14.89
C LYS A 78 -8.99 -4.10 14.78
N GLN A 79 -9.25 -2.84 15.11
CA GLN A 79 -10.60 -2.26 15.15
C GLN A 79 -11.00 -1.50 13.88
N ASP A 80 -10.18 -1.52 12.84
CA ASP A 80 -10.49 -0.85 11.58
C ASP A 80 -11.46 -1.67 10.72
N HIS A 81 -12.76 -1.46 10.94
CA HIS A 81 -13.82 -2.17 10.22
C HIS A 81 -13.97 -1.71 8.76
N HIS A 82 -13.63 -0.45 8.47
CA HIS A 82 -13.74 0.08 7.10
C HIS A 82 -12.71 -0.57 6.17
N SER A 83 -11.47 -0.66 6.59
CA SER A 83 -10.43 -1.33 5.82
C SER A 83 -10.67 -2.84 5.69
N ARG A 84 -11.30 -3.49 6.68
CA ARG A 84 -11.72 -4.89 6.56
C ARG A 84 -12.70 -5.12 5.43
N ARG A 85 -13.69 -4.25 5.28
CA ARG A 85 -14.64 -4.32 4.17
C ARG A 85 -13.90 -4.19 2.83
N GLY A 86 -12.98 -3.22 2.73
CA GLY A 86 -12.12 -3.04 1.56
C GLY A 86 -11.27 -4.28 1.23
N LEU A 87 -10.69 -4.93 2.25
CA LEU A 87 -9.94 -6.18 2.08
C LEU A 87 -10.81 -7.29 1.47
N LEU A 88 -12.02 -7.52 2.01
CA LEU A 88 -12.94 -8.53 1.50
C LEU A 88 -13.31 -8.28 0.04
N MET A 89 -13.55 -7.02 -0.34
CA MET A 89 -13.81 -6.65 -1.74
C MET A 89 -12.61 -6.97 -2.65
N MET A 90 -11.38 -6.71 -2.22
CA MET A 90 -10.17 -7.02 -3.00
C MET A 90 -9.94 -8.53 -3.12
N VAL A 91 -10.18 -9.29 -2.06
CA VAL A 91 -10.11 -10.78 -2.08
C VAL A 91 -11.12 -11.35 -3.08
N ASN A 92 -12.37 -10.88 -3.05
CA ASN A 92 -13.41 -11.31 -3.98
C ASN A 92 -13.05 -10.95 -5.44
N ARG A 93 -12.55 -9.74 -5.68
CA ARG A 93 -12.11 -9.33 -7.02
C ARG A 93 -10.96 -10.19 -7.52
N ARG A 94 -9.97 -10.48 -6.67
CA ARG A 94 -8.87 -11.38 -7.01
C ARG A 94 -9.36 -12.76 -7.39
N ARG A 95 -10.31 -13.32 -6.63
CA ARG A 95 -10.91 -14.62 -6.92
C ARG A 95 -11.61 -14.62 -8.28
N SER A 96 -12.45 -13.63 -8.57
CA SER A 96 -13.14 -13.52 -9.85
C SER A 96 -12.18 -13.43 -11.04
N LEU A 97 -11.05 -12.71 -10.91
CA LEU A 97 -10.02 -12.64 -11.96
C LEU A 97 -9.29 -13.98 -12.15
N LEU A 98 -9.03 -14.70 -11.07
CA LEU A 98 -8.42 -16.04 -11.14
C LEU A 98 -9.39 -17.06 -11.78
N ASP A 99 -10.66 -17.03 -11.44
CA ASP A 99 -11.69 -17.89 -12.05
C ASP A 99 -11.82 -17.60 -13.56
N TYR A 100 -11.81 -16.32 -13.94
CA TYR A 100 -11.79 -15.91 -15.35
C TYR A 100 -10.56 -16.44 -16.08
N LEU A 101 -9.37 -16.30 -15.49
CA LEU A 101 -8.12 -16.77 -16.10
C LEU A 101 -8.11 -18.30 -16.23
N HIS A 102 -8.62 -19.00 -15.23
CA HIS A 102 -8.74 -20.47 -15.27
C HIS A 102 -9.63 -20.96 -16.41
N GLN A 103 -10.76 -20.25 -16.68
CA GLN A 103 -11.67 -20.59 -17.77
C GLN A 103 -11.07 -20.28 -19.16
N LYS A 104 -10.25 -19.24 -19.25
CA LYS A 104 -9.67 -18.81 -20.54
C LYS A 104 -8.38 -19.56 -20.87
N ASP A 105 -7.55 -19.80 -19.87
CA ASP A 105 -6.21 -20.35 -20.08
C ASP A 105 -5.69 -21.00 -18.79
N ALA A 106 -5.85 -22.33 -18.70
CA ALA A 106 -5.46 -23.08 -17.50
C ALA A 106 -3.94 -23.13 -17.27
N GLU A 107 -3.13 -23.01 -18.32
CA GLU A 107 -1.67 -23.02 -18.17
C GLU A 107 -1.17 -21.69 -17.55
N ARG A 108 -1.68 -20.58 -18.05
CA ARG A 108 -1.37 -19.24 -17.49
C ARG A 108 -1.82 -19.13 -16.03
N TYR A 109 -2.98 -19.69 -15.71
CA TYR A 109 -3.47 -19.75 -14.34
C TYR A 109 -2.52 -20.53 -13.42
N LYS A 110 -2.05 -21.72 -13.86
CA LYS A 110 -1.10 -22.53 -13.08
C LYS A 110 0.23 -21.80 -12.86
N ALA A 111 0.78 -21.21 -13.92
CA ALA A 111 2.01 -20.44 -13.84
C ALA A 111 1.89 -19.25 -12.88
N LEU A 112 0.76 -18.53 -12.92
CA LEU A 112 0.51 -17.39 -12.04
C LEU A 112 0.40 -17.80 -10.56
N ILE A 113 -0.33 -18.89 -10.27
CA ILE A 113 -0.47 -19.40 -8.90
C ILE A 113 0.88 -19.85 -8.34
N GLN A 114 1.70 -20.54 -9.14
CA GLN A 114 3.04 -20.95 -8.72
C GLN A 114 3.93 -19.72 -8.43
N LYS A 115 3.87 -18.71 -9.30
CA LYS A 115 4.67 -17.48 -9.16
C LYS A 115 4.29 -16.66 -7.93
N LEU A 116 3.01 -16.59 -7.61
CA LEU A 116 2.48 -15.87 -6.44
C LEU A 116 2.43 -16.72 -5.16
N GLY A 117 2.76 -18.01 -5.22
CA GLY A 117 2.68 -18.91 -4.06
C GLY A 117 1.27 -19.05 -3.47
N LEU A 118 0.23 -18.88 -4.29
CA LEU A 118 -1.15 -18.96 -3.83
C LEU A 118 -1.60 -20.42 -3.69
N ARG A 119 -2.34 -20.70 -2.59
CA ARG A 119 -2.99 -21.99 -2.41
C ARG A 119 -4.17 -22.12 -3.38
N ARG A 120 -4.32 -23.31 -3.97
CA ARG A 120 -5.48 -23.69 -4.80
C ARG A 120 -6.77 -23.70 -4.03
#